data_f571d6534d0f5bee65625ea34fc1f7d4
#
_entry.id   f571d6534d0f5bee65625ea34fc1f7d4
#
_cell.length_a   1.000
_cell.length_b   1.000
_cell.length_c   1.000
_cell.angle_alpha   90.00
_cell.angle_beta   90.00
_cell.angle_gamma   90.00
#
_symmetry.space_group_name_H-M   'P 1'
#
loop_
_entity.id
_entity.type
_entity.pdbx_description
1 polymer ?
#
loop_
_entity_poly.entity_id
_entity_poly.type
_entity_poly.pdbx_seq_one_letter_code
_entity_poly.pdbx_strand_id
1 'polypeptide(L)'
;MDVLSSRILLRPTDADRSHAFYRDVLGLAVHREFGPPEHRGLVFFLGNGLLEVSGHAAERPRGLALWVQVRDLAAEVARLAAAGVPVVAEPRLQPWGLHEATVEDPDGVSLVLVEVPAGHPLRTDVRPL
;
A
#
# COMPACT_ATOMS: atom_id res chain seq x y z
N MET A 1 0.26 -26.18 -7.43
CA MET A 1 1.54 -25.44 -7.52
C MET A 1 2.02 -25.12 -6.13
N ASP A 2 3.32 -25.09 -5.93
CA ASP A 2 3.92 -24.73 -4.65
C ASP A 2 4.48 -23.32 -4.77
N VAL A 3 3.79 -22.35 -4.18
CA VAL A 3 4.22 -20.94 -4.21
C VAL A 3 5.19 -20.70 -3.07
N LEU A 4 6.44 -20.42 -3.38
CA LEU A 4 7.50 -20.20 -2.39
C LEU A 4 7.60 -18.73 -1.94
N SER A 5 7.21 -17.81 -2.80
CA SER A 5 7.26 -16.38 -2.54
C SER A 5 6.35 -15.67 -3.54
N SER A 6 5.95 -14.45 -3.21
CA SER A 6 5.14 -13.65 -4.13
C SER A 6 5.41 -12.17 -3.91
N ARG A 7 5.16 -11.38 -4.94
CA ARG A 7 5.16 -9.92 -4.85
C ARG A 7 4.19 -9.34 -5.86
N ILE A 8 3.68 -8.15 -5.54
CA ILE A 8 2.89 -7.36 -6.48
C ILE A 8 3.88 -6.52 -7.29
N LEU A 9 3.73 -6.53 -8.60
CA LEU A 9 4.55 -5.72 -9.51
C LEU A 9 3.75 -4.48 -9.91
N LEU A 10 4.18 -3.32 -9.44
CA LEU A 10 3.58 -2.03 -9.78
C LEU A 10 4.51 -1.30 -10.73
N ARG A 11 4.01 -1.00 -11.94
CA ARG A 11 4.75 -0.26 -12.97
C ARG A 11 4.33 1.20 -12.93
N PRO A 12 5.17 2.10 -12.40
CA PRO A 12 4.81 3.52 -12.27
C PRO A 12 4.99 4.27 -13.59
N THR A 13 4.28 5.39 -13.73
CA THR A 13 4.53 6.31 -14.84
C THR A 13 5.77 7.17 -14.58
N ASP A 14 6.10 7.39 -13.32
CA ASP A 14 7.30 8.11 -12.87
C ASP A 14 7.89 7.38 -11.67
N ALA A 15 8.95 6.61 -11.90
CA ALA A 15 9.53 5.76 -10.88
C ALA A 15 10.02 6.55 -9.66
N ASP A 16 10.71 7.67 -9.87
CA ASP A 16 11.26 8.46 -8.76
C ASP A 16 10.16 9.01 -7.87
N ARG A 17 9.08 9.50 -8.47
CA ARG A 17 7.93 10.02 -7.75
C ARG A 17 7.23 8.92 -6.93
N SER A 18 7.02 7.76 -7.54
CA SER A 18 6.39 6.63 -6.84
C SER A 18 7.30 6.06 -5.75
N HIS A 19 8.60 5.96 -5.99
CA HIS A 19 9.55 5.54 -4.95
C HIS A 19 9.52 6.48 -3.74
N ALA A 20 9.54 7.78 -3.98
CA ALA A 20 9.45 8.78 -2.90
C ALA A 20 8.14 8.64 -2.12
N PHE A 21 7.03 8.41 -2.81
CA PHE A 21 5.75 8.21 -2.16
C PHE A 21 5.75 6.98 -1.24
N TYR A 22 6.10 5.82 -1.76
CA TYR A 22 6.06 4.59 -0.96
C TYR A 22 7.12 4.55 0.14
N ARG A 23 8.31 5.07 -0.13
CA ARG A 23 9.39 5.09 0.85
C ARG A 23 9.23 6.20 1.89
N ASP A 24 8.98 7.44 1.44
CA ASP A 24 9.09 8.62 2.31
C ASP A 24 7.72 9.08 2.85
N VAL A 25 6.67 9.00 2.05
CA VAL A 25 5.33 9.43 2.45
C VAL A 25 4.57 8.31 3.18
N LEU A 26 4.45 7.13 2.58
CA LEU A 26 3.88 5.99 3.29
C LEU A 26 4.81 5.47 4.38
N GLY A 27 6.11 5.58 4.19
CA GLY A 27 7.09 5.11 5.15
C GLY A 27 7.31 3.60 5.14
N LEU A 28 7.14 2.95 3.98
CA LEU A 28 7.39 1.52 3.87
C LEU A 28 8.89 1.22 3.92
N ALA A 29 9.27 0.17 4.62
CA ALA A 29 10.66 -0.28 4.67
C ALA A 29 11.06 -0.89 3.32
N VAL A 30 12.26 -0.56 2.85
CA VAL A 30 12.82 -1.13 1.64
C VAL A 30 13.38 -2.53 1.95
N HIS A 31 12.87 -3.53 1.24
CA HIS A 31 13.38 -4.89 1.29
C HIS A 31 14.60 -5.05 0.40
N ARG A 32 14.55 -4.48 -0.79
CA ARG A 32 15.58 -4.64 -1.79
C ARG A 32 15.58 -3.48 -2.78
N GLU A 33 16.76 -3.15 -3.27
CA GLU A 33 16.99 -2.17 -4.31
C GLU A 33 17.80 -2.85 -5.41
N PHE A 34 17.44 -2.62 -6.68
CA PHE A 34 18.12 -3.27 -7.81
C PHE A 34 18.09 -2.39 -9.05
N GLY A 35 18.89 -2.78 -10.04
CA GLY A 35 18.99 -2.09 -11.33
C GLY A 35 19.98 -0.92 -11.30
N PRO A 36 20.34 -0.41 -12.51
CA PRO A 36 21.24 0.73 -12.62
C PRO A 36 20.56 2.02 -12.15
N PRO A 37 21.36 3.08 -11.85
CA PRO A 37 20.78 4.34 -11.31
C PRO A 37 19.67 4.94 -12.17
N GLU A 38 19.73 4.82 -13.48
CA GLU A 38 18.74 5.34 -14.42
C GLU A 38 17.48 4.49 -14.53
N HIS A 39 17.50 3.26 -14.01
CA HIS A 39 16.38 2.32 -14.04
C HIS A 39 16.28 1.55 -12.71
N ARG A 40 16.31 2.29 -11.60
CA ARG A 40 16.28 1.73 -10.28
C ARG A 40 14.91 1.13 -9.96
N GLY A 41 14.88 -0.10 -9.43
CA GLY A 41 13.70 -0.72 -8.88
C GLY A 41 13.80 -0.82 -7.37
N LEU A 42 12.68 -0.64 -6.67
CA LEU A 42 12.58 -0.82 -5.24
C LEU A 42 11.54 -1.88 -4.93
N VAL A 43 11.86 -2.75 -3.98
CA VAL A 43 10.92 -3.70 -3.40
C VAL A 43 10.70 -3.32 -1.95
N PHE A 44 9.44 -3.11 -1.57
CA PHE A 44 9.07 -2.71 -0.22
C PHE A 44 8.43 -3.87 0.53
N PHE A 45 8.60 -3.88 1.84
CA PHE A 45 7.76 -4.70 2.70
C PHE A 45 6.37 -4.10 2.76
N LEU A 46 5.35 -4.93 2.55
CA LEU A 46 3.94 -4.54 2.63
C LEU A 46 3.23 -5.56 3.52
N GLY A 47 3.32 -5.36 4.84
CA GLY A 47 2.80 -6.33 5.79
C GLY A 47 3.43 -7.71 5.60
N ASN A 48 2.61 -8.72 5.33
CA ASN A 48 3.07 -10.08 5.07
C ASN A 48 3.41 -10.35 3.60
N GLY A 49 3.44 -9.32 2.77
CA GLY A 49 3.77 -9.41 1.34
C GLY A 49 4.82 -8.41 0.93
N LEU A 50 5.11 -8.42 -0.37
CA LEU A 50 6.08 -7.50 -0.96
C LEU A 50 5.44 -6.71 -2.10
N LEU A 51 5.85 -5.45 -2.24
CA LEU A 51 5.45 -4.57 -3.32
C LEU A 51 6.70 -4.13 -4.08
N GLU A 52 6.80 -4.52 -5.34
CA GLU A 52 7.88 -4.06 -6.21
C GLU A 52 7.39 -2.88 -7.05
N VAL A 53 8.07 -1.75 -6.92
CA VAL A 53 7.82 -0.55 -7.72
C VAL A 53 9.00 -0.40 -8.67
N SER A 54 8.81 -0.79 -9.93
CA SER A 54 9.88 -0.88 -10.91
C SER A 54 9.35 -0.75 -12.33
N GLY A 55 10.26 -0.54 -13.26
CA GLY A 55 9.93 -0.39 -14.67
C GLY A 55 9.24 0.94 -14.96
N HIS A 56 8.54 0.97 -16.08
CA HIS A 56 7.83 2.16 -16.54
C HIS A 56 6.55 1.75 -17.27
N ALA A 57 5.44 2.40 -16.93
CA ALA A 57 4.21 2.28 -17.67
C ALA A 57 3.91 3.61 -18.37
N ALA A 58 3.46 3.52 -19.64
CA ALA A 58 3.04 4.70 -20.39
C ALA A 58 1.73 5.28 -19.85
N GLU A 59 0.89 4.44 -19.25
CA GLU A 59 -0.41 4.81 -18.70
C GLU A 59 -0.51 4.41 -17.24
N ARG A 60 -1.40 5.07 -16.51
CA ARG A 60 -1.69 4.75 -15.11
C ARG A 60 -2.24 3.34 -14.98
N PRO A 61 -1.82 2.58 -13.94
CA PRO A 61 -2.39 1.27 -13.66
C PRO A 61 -3.90 1.34 -13.44
N ARG A 62 -4.64 0.35 -13.94
CA ARG A 62 -6.09 0.26 -13.81
C ARG A 62 -6.49 -1.06 -13.19
N GLY A 63 -7.60 -1.05 -12.44
CA GLY A 63 -8.16 -2.27 -11.87
C GLY A 63 -7.33 -2.86 -10.74
N LEU A 64 -6.44 -2.07 -10.15
CA LEU A 64 -5.58 -2.48 -9.03
C LEU A 64 -5.90 -1.60 -7.81
N ALA A 65 -6.09 -2.24 -6.68
CA ALA A 65 -6.15 -1.58 -5.39
C ALA A 65 -5.29 -2.38 -4.40
N LEU A 66 -4.64 -1.68 -3.48
CA LEU A 66 -3.88 -2.30 -2.41
C LEU A 66 -4.70 -2.21 -1.12
N TRP A 67 -4.97 -3.35 -0.51
CA TRP A 67 -5.63 -3.44 0.79
C TRP A 67 -4.54 -3.50 1.86
N VAL A 68 -4.50 -2.51 2.74
CA VAL A 68 -3.42 -2.36 3.72
C VAL A 68 -4.01 -2.19 5.10
N GLN A 69 -3.80 -3.16 5.97
CA GLN A 69 -4.20 -3.08 7.36
C GLN A 69 -3.22 -2.21 8.14
N VAL A 70 -3.75 -1.24 8.86
CA VAL A 70 -2.98 -0.33 9.72
C VAL A 70 -3.48 -0.43 11.16
N ARG A 71 -2.67 0.04 12.08
CA ARG A 71 -2.98 -0.04 13.51
C ARG A 71 -3.98 1.04 13.94
N ASP A 72 -3.83 2.26 13.41
CA ASP A 72 -4.64 3.43 13.76
C ASP A 72 -5.01 4.17 12.46
N LEU A 73 -6.20 3.89 11.95
CA LEU A 73 -6.66 4.43 10.68
C LEU A 73 -6.76 5.96 10.69
N ALA A 74 -7.35 6.51 11.74
CA ALA A 74 -7.55 7.96 11.83
C ALA A 74 -6.22 8.72 11.84
N ALA A 75 -5.24 8.23 12.59
CA ALA A 75 -3.91 8.83 12.67
C ALA A 75 -3.18 8.74 11.33
N GLU A 76 -3.27 7.59 10.64
CA GLU A 76 -2.62 7.43 9.34
C GLU A 76 -3.23 8.33 8.27
N VAL A 77 -4.55 8.42 8.22
CA VAL A 77 -5.22 9.31 7.25
C VAL A 77 -4.90 10.78 7.52
N ALA A 78 -4.88 11.20 8.79
CA ALA A 78 -4.52 12.57 9.15
C ALA A 78 -3.07 12.89 8.73
N ARG A 79 -2.15 11.97 8.97
CA ARG A 79 -0.74 12.11 8.59
C ARG A 79 -0.57 12.23 7.08
N LEU A 80 -1.24 11.35 6.33
CA LEU A 80 -1.17 11.36 4.86
C LEU A 80 -1.82 12.60 4.26
N ALA A 81 -2.96 13.03 4.78
CA ALA A 81 -3.64 14.24 4.34
C ALA A 81 -2.75 15.48 4.56
N ALA A 82 -2.07 15.56 5.71
CA ALA A 82 -1.13 16.65 6.00
C ALA A 82 0.08 16.64 5.06
N ALA A 83 0.45 15.48 4.52
CA ALA A 83 1.51 15.34 3.53
C ALA A 83 1.02 15.59 2.09
N GLY A 84 -0.23 15.97 1.90
CA GLY A 84 -0.80 16.28 0.60
C GLY A 84 -1.32 15.08 -0.19
N VAL A 85 -1.46 13.92 0.44
CA VAL A 85 -2.01 12.72 -0.23
C VAL A 85 -3.52 12.88 -0.41
N PRO A 86 -4.06 12.66 -1.63
CA PRO A 86 -5.50 12.74 -1.85
C PRO A 86 -6.26 11.69 -1.04
N VAL A 87 -7.22 12.16 -0.23
CA VAL A 87 -8.14 11.29 0.51
C VAL A 87 -9.42 11.17 -0.31
N VAL A 88 -9.63 10.01 -0.92
CA VAL A 88 -10.78 9.75 -1.79
C VAL A 88 -12.02 9.40 -0.96
N ALA A 89 -11.83 8.66 0.12
CA ALA A 89 -12.89 8.30 1.04
C ALA A 89 -12.38 8.41 2.47
N GLU A 90 -13.07 9.20 3.29
CA GLU A 90 -12.73 9.39 4.69
C GLU A 90 -12.99 8.11 5.51
N PRO A 91 -12.30 7.96 6.67
CA PRO A 91 -12.51 6.81 7.53
C PRO A 91 -13.97 6.63 7.92
N ARG A 92 -14.50 5.43 7.72
CA ARG A 92 -15.82 5.05 8.18
C ARG A 92 -15.95 3.55 8.37
N LEU A 93 -16.89 3.15 9.23
CA LEU A 93 -17.24 1.76 9.40
C LEU A 93 -18.04 1.26 8.20
N GLN A 94 -17.54 0.21 7.55
CA GLN A 94 -18.20 -0.41 6.42
C GLN A 94 -19.25 -1.45 6.87
N PRO A 95 -20.23 -1.77 6.01
CA PRO A 95 -21.24 -2.78 6.33
C PRO A 95 -20.67 -4.16 6.71
N TRP A 96 -19.45 -4.48 6.25
CA TRP A 96 -18.75 -5.73 6.58
C TRP A 96 -17.94 -5.67 7.87
N GLY A 97 -18.04 -4.57 8.63
CA GLY A 97 -17.47 -4.49 9.97
C GLY A 97 -16.04 -4.00 10.07
N LEU A 98 -15.45 -3.53 8.97
CA LEU A 98 -14.11 -2.95 8.97
C LEU A 98 -14.17 -1.43 8.88
N HIS A 99 -13.27 -0.74 9.58
CA HIS A 99 -13.06 0.70 9.38
C HIS A 99 -12.12 0.87 8.19
N GLU A 100 -12.57 1.61 7.18
CA GLU A 100 -11.80 1.79 5.95
C GLU A 100 -11.76 3.24 5.52
N ALA A 101 -10.65 3.61 4.91
CA ALA A 101 -10.46 4.86 4.19
C ALA A 101 -9.71 4.56 2.90
N THR A 102 -9.84 5.43 1.89
CA THR A 102 -9.13 5.27 0.64
C THR A 102 -8.31 6.50 0.34
N VAL A 103 -7.05 6.30 0.06
CA VAL A 103 -6.13 7.33 -0.46
C VAL A 103 -5.57 6.86 -1.80
N GLU A 104 -4.90 7.75 -2.51
CA GLU A 104 -4.33 7.41 -3.80
C GLU A 104 -2.82 7.64 -3.82
N ASP A 105 -2.11 6.79 -4.55
CA ASP A 105 -0.70 7.01 -4.86
C ASP A 105 -0.55 8.04 -6.00
N PRO A 106 0.69 8.41 -6.39
CA PRO A 106 0.89 9.42 -7.44
C PRO A 106 0.28 9.08 -8.81
N ASP A 107 0.06 7.80 -9.10
CA ASP A 107 -0.59 7.35 -10.33
C ASP A 107 -2.10 7.12 -10.18
N GLY A 108 -2.67 7.46 -9.02
CA GLY A 108 -4.09 7.25 -8.76
C GLY A 108 -4.44 5.81 -8.38
N VAL A 109 -3.45 4.99 -8.02
CA VAL A 109 -3.70 3.64 -7.49
C VAL A 109 -4.37 3.77 -6.13
N SER A 110 -5.49 3.10 -5.95
CA SER A 110 -6.22 3.12 -4.69
C SER A 110 -5.50 2.32 -3.62
N LEU A 111 -5.29 2.95 -2.48
CA LEU A 111 -4.81 2.31 -1.27
C LEU A 111 -5.97 2.29 -0.28
N VAL A 112 -6.54 1.12 -0.05
CA VAL A 112 -7.61 0.93 0.94
C VAL A 112 -6.95 0.67 2.27
N LEU A 113 -6.96 1.66 3.14
CA LEU A 113 -6.40 1.56 4.48
C LEU A 113 -7.47 1.02 5.42
N VAL A 114 -7.12 0.01 6.19
CA VAL A 114 -8.08 -0.75 6.98
C VAL A 114 -7.62 -0.86 8.43
N GLU A 115 -8.50 -0.50 9.36
CA GLU A 115 -8.34 -0.85 10.76
C GLU A 115 -9.34 -1.94 11.10
N VAL A 116 -8.84 -3.07 11.58
CA VAL A 116 -9.69 -4.21 11.98
C VAL A 116 -10.11 -4.01 13.42
N PRO A 117 -11.41 -3.82 13.71
CA PRO A 117 -11.89 -3.62 15.08
C PRO A 117 -11.62 -4.82 15.97
N ALA A 118 -11.50 -4.56 17.28
CA ALA A 118 -11.44 -5.61 18.27
C ALA A 118 -12.70 -6.49 18.18
N GLY A 119 -12.53 -7.80 18.23
CA GLY A 119 -13.64 -8.75 18.12
C GLY A 119 -14.03 -9.13 16.70
N HIS A 120 -13.52 -8.45 15.69
CA HIS A 120 -13.75 -8.86 14.30
C HIS A 120 -12.98 -10.18 14.00
N PRO A 121 -13.57 -11.11 13.22
CA PRO A 121 -12.91 -12.40 12.93
C PRO A 121 -11.50 -12.29 12.40
N LEU A 122 -11.21 -11.30 11.54
CA LEU A 122 -9.87 -11.07 11.01
C LEU A 122 -8.84 -10.74 12.10
N ARG A 123 -9.28 -10.13 13.20
CA ARG A 123 -8.39 -9.79 14.31
C ARG A 123 -8.24 -10.92 15.31
N THR A 124 -9.27 -11.74 15.45
CA THR A 124 -9.33 -12.82 16.43
C THR A 124 -8.98 -14.19 15.86
N ASP A 125 -8.86 -14.31 14.54
CA ASP A 125 -8.43 -15.54 13.87
C ASP A 125 -6.91 -15.71 14.04
N VAL A 126 -6.52 -15.93 15.30
CA VAL A 126 -5.12 -16.23 15.64
C VAL A 126 -4.99 -17.74 15.61
N ARG A 127 -4.34 -18.22 14.56
CA ARG A 127 -4.05 -19.66 14.42
C ARG A 127 -2.74 -19.98 15.12
N PRO A 128 -2.73 -20.97 15.99
CA PRO A 128 -1.48 -21.43 16.56
C PRO A 128 -0.59 -22.00 15.45
N LEU A 129 0.65 -21.65 15.49
CA LEU A 129 1.66 -22.18 14.57
C LEU A 129 2.10 -23.56 14.98
#